data_b1ea0b82dad9801d67e83444ed036b7e
#
_entry.id   b1ea0b82dad9801d67e83444ed036b7e
#
_cell.length_a   1.000
_cell.length_b   1.000
_cell.length_c   1.000
_cell.angle_alpha   90.00
_cell.angle_beta   90.00
_cell.angle_gamma   90.00
#
_symmetry.space_group_name_H-M   'P 1'
#
loop_
_entity.id
_entity.type
_entity.pdbx_description
1 polymer ?
#
loop_
_entity_poly.entity_id
_entity_poly.type
_entity_poly.pdbx_seq_one_letter_code
_entity_poly.pdbx_strand_id
1 'polypeptide(L)'
;MKFSIIYEAQMVDTSRENEARCFHEIIEQAVLAEEMGFDTVWAVEHTALTQYAHMSAPETFLAFLAGKTTRLGIGHGVVCLPPAMNHPVKVAERIATLDILSNGRVHFGMGKGGTQQEAGTFGYDLGELQPMIDESMYLIPKIMVQDEIEHDGAHIRIPRRPIHPKPYQDPHPPLYMACTRADALTTAGARGIGALVLGFAGPDDIASKNAIYRAAWASRRAEDQVGFRPTEHLAALCPALVLDDREKARKIGLRGQRFFVESLGYWYQGGPKPTVEDLSGDEQAAILQQEKAAVVAYLSEEKISIGTEHTGAYEEVQDAYGTPKDCIRYVQRLFDAGADEILFLFQMGAVPHEAIMETIRNIGTHVIPHFRAQAELAAQ
;
A
#
# COMPACT_ATOMS: atom_id res chain seq x y z
N MET A 1 -10.36 2.67 -13.56
CA MET A 1 -10.21 1.52 -12.62
C MET A 1 -8.85 0.89 -12.82
N LYS A 2 -8.08 0.73 -11.73
CA LYS A 2 -6.76 0.07 -11.76
C LYS A 2 -6.73 -1.12 -10.82
N PHE A 3 -5.89 -2.10 -11.13
CA PHE A 3 -5.71 -3.34 -10.38
C PHE A 3 -4.24 -3.55 -10.09
N SER A 4 -3.88 -3.54 -8.83
CA SER A 4 -2.48 -3.58 -8.40
C SER A 4 -2.28 -4.59 -7.28
N ILE A 5 -1.03 -4.96 -7.05
CA ILE A 5 -0.65 -5.84 -5.93
C ILE A 5 0.29 -5.05 -5.01
N ILE A 6 0.13 -5.25 -3.71
CA ILE A 6 1.05 -4.71 -2.71
C ILE A 6 1.74 -5.85 -1.96
N TYR A 7 3.03 -5.68 -1.70
CA TYR A 7 3.86 -6.67 -1.02
C TYR A 7 4.50 -6.11 0.26
N GLU A 8 4.33 -6.88 1.33
CA GLU A 8 4.96 -6.66 2.65
C GLU A 8 6.22 -7.54 2.82
N ALA A 9 6.37 -8.59 2.01
CA ALA A 9 7.28 -9.71 2.24
C ALA A 9 7.07 -10.34 3.62
N GLN A 10 5.80 -10.66 3.92
CA GLN A 10 5.38 -11.25 5.18
C GLN A 10 5.72 -12.75 5.20
N MET A 11 6.14 -13.27 6.34
CA MET A 11 6.47 -14.69 6.47
C MET A 11 6.29 -15.20 7.90
N VAL A 12 5.91 -16.47 8.01
CA VAL A 12 5.73 -17.16 9.31
C VAL A 12 7.08 -17.55 9.92
N ASP A 13 7.92 -18.17 9.12
CA ASP A 13 9.27 -18.59 9.48
C ASP A 13 10.29 -17.62 8.90
N THR A 14 11.09 -17.01 9.77
CA THR A 14 12.08 -15.97 9.44
C THR A 14 13.49 -16.56 9.25
N SER A 15 13.59 -17.84 8.85
CA SER A 15 14.87 -18.45 8.45
C SER A 15 15.40 -17.81 7.16
N ARG A 16 16.72 -17.87 6.97
CA ARG A 16 17.39 -17.34 5.75
C ARG A 16 16.85 -17.99 4.47
N GLU A 17 16.56 -19.28 4.53
CA GLU A 17 15.99 -20.05 3.43
C GLU A 17 14.60 -19.55 3.05
N ASN A 18 13.78 -19.25 4.04
CA ASN A 18 12.45 -18.66 3.83
C ASN A 18 12.49 -17.23 3.34
N GLU A 19 13.38 -16.40 3.89
CA GLU A 19 13.58 -15.04 3.38
C GLU A 19 13.95 -15.07 1.89
N ALA A 20 14.95 -15.87 1.51
CA ALA A 20 15.36 -16.02 0.12
C ALA A 20 14.21 -16.50 -0.76
N ARG A 21 13.49 -17.54 -0.33
CA ARG A 21 12.35 -18.09 -1.06
C ARG A 21 11.25 -17.04 -1.23
N CYS A 22 10.85 -16.34 -0.17
CA CYS A 22 9.80 -15.33 -0.20
C CYS A 22 10.08 -14.24 -1.23
N PHE A 23 11.28 -13.67 -1.26
CA PHE A 23 11.64 -12.65 -2.24
C PHE A 23 11.63 -13.17 -3.68
N HIS A 24 12.11 -14.41 -3.93
CA HIS A 24 12.05 -15.01 -5.26
C HIS A 24 10.60 -15.28 -5.70
N GLU A 25 9.77 -15.84 -4.82
CA GLU A 25 8.36 -16.09 -5.09
C GLU A 25 7.58 -14.79 -5.38
N ILE A 26 7.84 -13.71 -4.64
CA ILE A 26 7.23 -12.40 -4.91
C ILE A 26 7.62 -11.85 -6.29
N ILE A 27 8.87 -12.03 -6.72
CA ILE A 27 9.28 -11.64 -8.08
C ILE A 27 8.54 -12.46 -9.14
N GLU A 28 8.40 -13.78 -8.97
CA GLU A 28 7.64 -14.63 -9.90
C GLU A 28 6.17 -14.21 -9.96
N GLN A 29 5.55 -13.92 -8.82
CA GLN A 29 4.19 -13.41 -8.71
C GLN A 29 4.03 -12.07 -9.45
N ALA A 30 4.96 -11.15 -9.27
CA ALA A 30 4.92 -9.83 -9.89
C ALA A 30 5.13 -9.89 -11.43
N VAL A 31 5.99 -10.77 -11.91
CA VAL A 31 6.16 -11.01 -13.35
C VAL A 31 4.88 -11.60 -13.95
N LEU A 32 4.29 -12.61 -13.31
CA LEU A 32 3.01 -13.15 -13.73
C LEU A 32 1.90 -12.10 -13.69
N ALA A 33 1.89 -11.18 -12.72
CA ALA A 33 0.91 -10.10 -12.64
C ALA A 33 0.98 -9.19 -13.88
N GLU A 34 2.20 -8.87 -14.39
CA GLU A 34 2.34 -8.14 -15.65
C GLU A 34 1.70 -8.91 -16.82
N GLU A 35 1.95 -10.21 -16.94
CA GLU A 35 1.37 -11.05 -17.99
C GLU A 35 -0.16 -11.10 -17.91
N MET A 36 -0.68 -11.15 -16.68
CA MET A 36 -2.11 -11.20 -16.39
C MET A 36 -2.80 -9.83 -16.43
N GLY A 37 -2.10 -8.76 -16.74
CA GLY A 37 -2.69 -7.46 -17.02
C GLY A 37 -2.88 -6.56 -15.80
N PHE A 38 -2.23 -6.81 -14.67
CA PHE A 38 -2.20 -5.87 -13.55
C PHE A 38 -1.51 -4.56 -13.95
N ASP A 39 -1.86 -3.47 -13.26
CA ASP A 39 -1.40 -2.12 -13.58
C ASP A 39 -0.12 -1.75 -12.83
N THR A 40 -0.02 -2.05 -11.53
CA THR A 40 1.11 -1.65 -10.68
C THR A 40 1.44 -2.71 -9.63
N VAL A 41 2.71 -2.85 -9.30
CA VAL A 41 3.16 -3.52 -8.06
C VAL A 41 3.69 -2.46 -7.11
N TRP A 42 3.17 -2.50 -5.88
CA TRP A 42 3.58 -1.65 -4.78
C TRP A 42 4.40 -2.43 -3.77
N ALA A 43 5.45 -1.82 -3.24
CA ALA A 43 6.23 -2.37 -2.14
C ALA A 43 6.23 -1.40 -0.97
N VAL A 44 5.96 -1.89 0.24
CA VAL A 44 6.06 -1.11 1.47
C VAL A 44 7.52 -0.86 1.85
N GLU A 45 7.77 -0.03 2.86
CA GLU A 45 9.05 0.06 3.54
C GLU A 45 8.82 -0.10 5.05
N HIS A 46 9.32 -1.21 5.61
CA HIS A 46 9.29 -1.48 7.03
C HIS A 46 10.64 -2.00 7.52
N THR A 47 11.06 -1.54 8.70
CA THR A 47 12.35 -1.90 9.30
C THR A 47 12.15 -2.53 10.67
N ALA A 48 12.87 -3.63 10.93
CA ALA A 48 12.88 -4.33 12.22
C ALA A 48 11.53 -4.92 12.68
N LEU A 49 10.62 -5.20 11.77
CA LEU A 49 9.30 -5.79 12.03
C LEU A 49 9.27 -7.25 11.54
N THR A 50 9.90 -8.16 12.33
CA THR A 50 9.94 -9.59 11.98
C THR A 50 8.55 -10.18 11.79
N GLN A 51 8.42 -11.17 10.91
CA GLN A 51 7.18 -11.83 10.49
C GLN A 51 6.20 -10.92 9.75
N TYR A 52 5.97 -9.68 10.22
CA TYR A 52 5.03 -8.75 9.61
C TYR A 52 5.49 -8.25 8.25
N ALA A 53 6.73 -7.73 8.17
CA ALA A 53 7.24 -7.17 6.93
C ALA A 53 8.77 -7.24 6.86
N HIS A 54 9.28 -7.92 5.84
CA HIS A 54 10.71 -7.99 5.54
C HIS A 54 11.11 -7.11 4.34
N MET A 55 10.17 -6.34 3.78
CA MET A 55 10.42 -5.39 2.70
C MET A 55 11.07 -4.11 3.26
N SER A 56 12.34 -4.22 3.63
CA SER A 56 13.10 -3.14 4.28
C SER A 56 13.94 -2.30 3.32
N ALA A 57 14.12 -2.75 2.08
CA ALA A 57 14.83 -2.04 1.02
C ALA A 57 14.04 -2.10 -0.30
N PRO A 58 12.84 -1.48 -0.32
CA PRO A 58 11.94 -1.56 -1.48
C PRO A 58 12.56 -1.03 -2.76
N GLU A 59 13.45 -0.04 -2.69
CA GLU A 59 14.15 0.50 -3.85
C GLU A 59 15.00 -0.54 -4.56
N THR A 60 15.63 -1.48 -3.81
CA THR A 60 16.42 -2.58 -4.39
C THR A 60 15.53 -3.61 -5.04
N PHE A 61 14.45 -4.01 -4.35
CA PHE A 61 13.45 -4.93 -4.87
C PHE A 61 12.78 -4.38 -6.14
N LEU A 62 12.30 -3.14 -6.09
CA LEU A 62 11.61 -2.48 -7.20
C LEU A 62 12.53 -2.24 -8.41
N ALA A 63 13.82 -1.95 -8.19
CA ALA A 63 14.79 -1.84 -9.29
C ALA A 63 15.02 -3.19 -9.97
N PHE A 64 15.11 -4.28 -9.22
CA PHE A 64 15.21 -5.62 -9.77
C PHE A 64 13.95 -6.00 -10.56
N LEU A 65 12.75 -5.71 -10.01
CA LEU A 65 11.48 -5.94 -10.68
C LEU A 65 11.33 -5.09 -11.96
N ALA A 66 11.76 -3.84 -11.94
CA ALA A 66 11.75 -2.97 -13.12
C ALA A 66 12.55 -3.53 -14.28
N GLY A 67 13.67 -4.22 -13.99
CA GLY A 67 14.48 -4.93 -14.99
C GLY A 67 13.87 -6.26 -15.48
N LYS A 68 12.87 -6.79 -14.80
CA LYS A 68 12.14 -8.03 -15.17
C LYS A 68 10.82 -7.77 -15.90
N THR A 69 10.34 -6.53 -15.88
CA THR A 69 9.04 -6.11 -16.41
C THR A 69 9.20 -4.97 -17.40
N THR A 70 8.21 -4.76 -18.26
CA THR A 70 8.26 -3.73 -19.31
C THR A 70 7.13 -2.71 -19.24
N ARG A 71 5.97 -3.09 -18.67
CA ARG A 71 4.75 -2.30 -18.62
C ARG A 71 4.28 -2.01 -17.18
N LEU A 72 4.52 -2.95 -16.27
CA LEU A 72 4.03 -2.88 -14.90
C LEU A 72 4.53 -1.61 -14.18
N GLY A 73 3.63 -0.87 -13.57
CA GLY A 73 3.96 0.27 -12.71
C GLY A 73 4.78 -0.16 -11.50
N ILE A 74 5.71 0.68 -11.08
CA ILE A 74 6.68 0.43 -10.01
C ILE A 74 6.37 1.38 -8.86
N GLY A 75 5.68 0.89 -7.82
CA GLY A 75 5.12 1.71 -6.76
C GLY A 75 5.86 1.57 -5.43
N HIS A 76 6.25 2.70 -4.84
CA HIS A 76 6.60 2.75 -3.42
C HIS A 76 5.34 3.00 -2.60
N GLY A 77 4.97 2.09 -1.76
CA GLY A 77 3.73 2.18 -0.98
C GLY A 77 3.94 1.98 0.53
N VAL A 78 4.87 2.72 1.17
CA VAL A 78 5.49 4.01 0.83
C VAL A 78 6.99 4.06 1.14
N VAL A 79 7.69 5.16 0.83
CA VAL A 79 9.02 5.46 1.39
C VAL A 79 8.85 6.18 2.73
N CYS A 80 9.57 5.73 3.75
CA CYS A 80 9.60 6.37 5.06
C CYS A 80 10.52 7.59 5.05
N LEU A 81 9.97 8.81 5.21
CA LEU A 81 10.66 10.08 4.98
C LEU A 81 11.42 10.72 6.15
N PRO A 82 11.43 10.19 7.40
CA PRO A 82 12.29 10.77 8.43
C PRO A 82 13.76 10.80 7.97
N PRO A 83 14.48 11.93 8.08
CA PRO A 83 15.79 12.12 7.40
C PRO A 83 16.89 11.14 7.79
N ALA A 84 16.89 10.60 9.03
CA ALA A 84 17.86 9.57 9.43
C ALA A 84 17.52 8.19 8.84
N MET A 85 16.24 7.93 8.49
CA MET A 85 15.85 6.73 7.76
C MET A 85 16.17 6.91 6.27
N ASN A 86 15.68 8.02 5.68
CA ASN A 86 15.82 8.31 4.26
C ASN A 86 16.06 9.82 4.04
N HIS A 87 17.30 10.22 3.86
CA HIS A 87 17.63 11.62 3.58
C HIS A 87 16.99 12.08 2.25
N PRO A 88 16.28 13.23 2.18
CA PRO A 88 15.50 13.67 1.01
C PRO A 88 16.29 13.70 -0.31
N VAL A 89 17.56 14.10 -0.27
CA VAL A 89 18.44 14.06 -1.45
C VAL A 89 18.58 12.63 -1.96
N LYS A 90 18.83 11.66 -1.06
CA LYS A 90 18.98 10.26 -1.44
C LYS A 90 17.67 9.64 -1.95
N VAL A 91 16.54 10.04 -1.37
CA VAL A 91 15.22 9.64 -1.89
C VAL A 91 15.03 10.17 -3.31
N ALA A 92 15.24 11.46 -3.54
CA ALA A 92 15.09 12.06 -4.87
C ALA A 92 15.98 11.38 -5.91
N GLU A 93 17.27 11.14 -5.59
CA GLU A 93 18.22 10.46 -6.47
C GLU A 93 17.79 9.03 -6.81
N ARG A 94 17.35 8.24 -5.80
CA ARG A 94 16.90 6.84 -5.98
C ARG A 94 15.63 6.76 -6.82
N ILE A 95 14.64 7.60 -6.51
CA ILE A 95 13.37 7.64 -7.26
C ILE A 95 13.62 8.07 -8.70
N ALA A 96 14.42 9.12 -8.94
CA ALA A 96 14.75 9.56 -10.29
C ALA A 96 15.51 8.48 -11.08
N THR A 97 16.48 7.80 -10.44
CA THR A 97 17.23 6.70 -11.08
C THR A 97 16.31 5.55 -11.45
N LEU A 98 15.42 5.13 -10.53
CA LEU A 98 14.45 4.07 -10.78
C LEU A 98 13.46 4.45 -11.89
N ASP A 99 13.04 5.71 -11.93
CA ASP A 99 12.13 6.22 -12.94
C ASP A 99 12.76 6.21 -14.35
N ILE A 100 14.04 6.58 -14.45
CA ILE A 100 14.82 6.47 -15.71
C ILE A 100 14.93 5.00 -16.13
N LEU A 101 15.37 4.12 -15.23
CA LEU A 101 15.59 2.69 -15.53
C LEU A 101 14.30 1.95 -15.88
N SER A 102 13.18 2.40 -15.35
CA SER A 102 11.85 1.84 -15.64
C SER A 102 11.14 2.50 -16.83
N ASN A 103 11.76 3.50 -17.51
CA ASN A 103 11.13 4.28 -18.56
C ASN A 103 9.83 4.97 -18.12
N GLY A 104 9.85 5.64 -16.96
CA GLY A 104 8.74 6.46 -16.46
C GLY A 104 7.57 5.68 -15.86
N ARG A 105 7.85 4.53 -15.24
CA ARG A 105 6.82 3.68 -14.59
C ARG A 105 6.72 3.86 -13.09
N VAL A 106 7.48 4.77 -12.47
CA VAL A 106 7.48 4.95 -11.01
C VAL A 106 6.23 5.66 -10.53
N HIS A 107 5.69 5.17 -9.41
CA HIS A 107 4.69 5.80 -8.55
C HIS A 107 5.33 6.02 -7.18
N PHE A 108 5.34 7.27 -6.70
CA PHE A 108 6.09 7.62 -5.49
C PHE A 108 5.16 7.90 -4.31
N GLY A 109 5.03 6.93 -3.41
CA GLY A 109 4.32 7.08 -2.16
C GLY A 109 5.23 7.49 -1.01
N MET A 110 4.72 8.32 -0.11
CA MET A 110 5.42 8.96 1.00
C MET A 110 4.75 8.64 2.34
N GLY A 111 5.54 8.41 3.39
CA GLY A 111 5.02 8.09 4.71
C GLY A 111 6.02 8.30 5.84
N LYS A 112 5.62 7.91 7.06
CA LYS A 112 6.42 8.16 8.27
C LYS A 112 6.98 6.90 8.95
N GLY A 113 6.59 5.72 8.48
CA GLY A 113 6.67 4.53 9.31
C GLY A 113 5.50 4.47 10.30
N GLY A 114 5.30 3.35 10.94
CA GLY A 114 4.11 3.10 11.74
C GLY A 114 4.35 2.80 13.21
N THR A 115 5.56 2.41 13.60
CA THR A 115 5.83 1.85 14.93
C THR A 115 6.98 2.52 15.64
N GLN A 116 6.97 2.48 16.99
CA GLN A 116 8.11 2.92 17.81
C GLN A 116 9.34 2.03 17.58
N GLN A 117 9.15 0.76 17.19
CA GLN A 117 10.24 -0.14 16.83
C GLN A 117 11.04 0.39 15.64
N GLU A 118 10.35 0.84 14.60
CA GLU A 118 10.98 1.42 13.41
C GLU A 118 11.66 2.75 13.73
N ALA A 119 10.93 3.69 14.35
CA ALA A 119 11.45 5.00 14.72
C ALA A 119 12.69 4.89 15.64
N GLY A 120 12.60 4.05 16.68
CA GLY A 120 13.66 3.82 17.64
C GLY A 120 14.91 3.17 17.04
N THR A 121 14.79 2.37 15.97
CA THR A 121 15.93 1.81 15.23
C THR A 121 16.84 2.92 14.68
N PHE A 122 16.26 4.08 14.35
CA PHE A 122 16.99 5.24 13.82
C PHE A 122 17.15 6.37 14.85
N GLY A 123 16.83 6.11 16.12
CA GLY A 123 17.03 7.05 17.23
C GLY A 123 15.96 8.12 17.35
N TYR A 124 14.75 7.90 16.82
CA TYR A 124 13.60 8.81 16.93
C TYR A 124 12.51 8.27 17.86
N ASP A 125 11.75 9.19 18.43
CA ASP A 125 10.44 8.89 18.97
C ASP A 125 9.36 9.10 17.88
N LEU A 126 8.37 8.20 17.82
CA LEU A 126 7.31 8.22 16.81
C LEU A 126 6.56 9.57 16.77
N GLY A 127 6.40 10.23 17.94
CA GLY A 127 5.74 11.54 18.05
C GLY A 127 6.51 12.70 17.42
N GLU A 128 7.83 12.57 17.20
CA GLU A 128 8.68 13.64 16.66
C GLU A 128 8.72 13.67 15.13
N LEU A 129 8.20 12.62 14.47
CA LEU A 129 8.42 12.41 13.04
C LEU A 129 7.64 13.38 12.14
N GLN A 130 6.44 13.84 12.54
CA GLN A 130 5.55 14.56 11.63
C GLN A 130 6.16 15.84 11.03
N PRO A 131 6.82 16.73 11.80
CA PRO A 131 7.44 17.92 11.22
C PRO A 131 8.56 17.61 10.22
N MET A 132 9.34 16.55 10.48
CA MET A 132 10.43 16.10 9.60
C MET A 132 9.91 15.58 8.27
N ILE A 133 8.77 14.84 8.32
CA ILE A 133 8.11 14.30 7.14
C ILE A 133 7.52 15.41 6.30
N ASP A 134 6.86 16.37 6.93
CA ASP A 134 6.29 17.52 6.23
C ASP A 134 7.37 18.30 5.48
N GLU A 135 8.52 18.55 6.12
CA GLU A 135 9.65 19.21 5.47
C GLU A 135 10.20 18.39 4.29
N SER A 136 10.40 17.08 4.47
CA SER A 136 10.86 16.15 3.43
C SER A 136 9.88 16.06 2.26
N MET A 137 8.58 15.99 2.55
CA MET A 137 7.52 15.84 1.56
C MET A 137 7.45 17.02 0.58
N TYR A 138 7.63 18.26 1.06
CA TYR A 138 7.70 19.46 0.21
C TYR A 138 9.04 19.58 -0.52
N LEU A 139 10.13 19.10 0.07
CA LEU A 139 11.49 19.27 -0.45
C LEU A 139 11.80 18.30 -1.59
N ILE A 140 11.40 17.02 -1.48
CA ILE A 140 11.76 15.98 -2.45
C ILE A 140 11.30 16.33 -3.89
N PRO A 141 10.05 16.73 -4.15
CA PRO A 141 9.66 17.11 -5.52
C PRO A 141 10.40 18.34 -6.04
N LYS A 142 10.79 19.27 -5.16
CA LYS A 142 11.62 20.41 -5.57
C LYS A 142 13.01 19.96 -6.03
N ILE A 143 13.64 19.02 -5.31
CA ILE A 143 14.92 18.43 -5.70
C ILE A 143 14.80 17.72 -7.06
N MET A 144 13.69 17.06 -7.33
CA MET A 144 13.47 16.37 -8.60
C MET A 144 13.36 17.32 -9.80
N VAL A 145 12.87 18.54 -9.60
CA VAL A 145 12.51 19.47 -10.70
C VAL A 145 13.51 20.61 -10.87
N GLN A 146 13.99 21.21 -9.76
CA GLN A 146 14.85 22.39 -9.82
C GLN A 146 16.30 22.03 -10.21
N ASP A 147 16.95 22.84 -11.04
CA ASP A 147 18.34 22.61 -11.46
C ASP A 147 19.32 22.64 -10.27
N GLU A 148 19.13 23.59 -9.37
CA GLU A 148 19.86 23.72 -8.11
C GLU A 148 18.89 23.82 -6.94
N ILE A 149 19.26 23.28 -5.82
CA ILE A 149 18.52 23.36 -4.57
C ILE A 149 19.39 23.97 -3.47
N GLU A 150 18.78 24.86 -2.69
CA GLU A 150 19.27 25.32 -1.41
C GLU A 150 18.14 25.22 -0.40
N HIS A 151 18.42 24.66 0.78
CA HIS A 151 17.41 24.50 1.82
C HIS A 151 18.05 24.67 3.20
N ASP A 152 17.48 25.54 4.01
CA ASP A 152 17.90 25.79 5.41
C ASP A 152 16.65 25.70 6.30
N GLY A 153 16.17 24.47 6.51
CA GLY A 153 14.97 24.19 7.28
C GLY A 153 15.25 23.82 8.72
N ALA A 154 14.20 23.41 9.44
CA ALA A 154 14.29 23.05 10.84
C ALA A 154 15.02 21.70 11.07
N HIS A 155 14.86 20.77 10.16
CA HIS A 155 15.37 19.40 10.28
C HIS A 155 16.36 19.03 9.17
N ILE A 156 16.33 19.76 8.03
CA ILE A 156 17.10 19.44 6.84
C ILE A 156 17.86 20.67 6.38
N ARG A 157 19.16 20.50 6.14
CA ARG A 157 20.01 21.54 5.61
C ARG A 157 20.77 21.08 4.39
N ILE A 158 20.58 21.78 3.27
CA ILE A 158 21.27 21.49 2.00
C ILE A 158 21.89 22.80 1.49
N PRO A 159 23.23 22.91 1.46
CA PRO A 159 23.89 24.02 0.79
C PRO A 159 23.56 24.02 -0.69
N ARG A 160 23.52 25.21 -1.30
CA ARG A 160 23.22 25.36 -2.74
C ARG A 160 24.10 24.47 -3.62
N ARG A 161 23.44 23.58 -4.38
CA ARG A 161 24.11 22.66 -5.33
C ARG A 161 23.13 22.00 -6.30
N PRO A 162 23.61 21.54 -7.47
CA PRO A 162 22.81 20.70 -8.34
C PRO A 162 22.66 19.29 -7.74
N ILE A 163 21.47 18.69 -7.87
CA ILE A 163 21.19 17.30 -7.48
C ILE A 163 20.71 16.57 -8.75
N HIS A 164 21.35 15.47 -9.08
CA HIS A 164 21.06 14.63 -10.24
C HIS A 164 21.07 13.13 -9.88
N PRO A 165 20.42 12.25 -10.70
CA PRO A 165 19.68 12.57 -11.93
C PRO A 165 18.32 13.22 -11.65
N LYS A 166 17.66 13.70 -12.71
CA LYS A 166 16.24 14.09 -12.69
C LYS A 166 15.39 12.90 -13.17
N PRO A 167 14.12 12.78 -12.73
CA PRO A 167 13.26 11.71 -13.18
C PRO A 167 13.00 11.77 -14.69
N TYR A 168 12.61 10.64 -15.27
CA TYR A 168 12.19 10.53 -16.67
C TYR A 168 10.80 11.15 -16.88
N GLN A 169 9.92 11.03 -15.90
CA GLN A 169 8.60 11.66 -15.91
C GLN A 169 8.69 13.16 -15.64
N ASP A 170 7.97 13.95 -16.42
CA ASP A 170 7.90 15.41 -16.29
C ASP A 170 6.57 15.83 -15.62
N PRO A 171 6.57 16.66 -14.59
CA PRO A 171 7.71 17.22 -13.83
C PRO A 171 8.37 16.23 -12.86
N HIS A 172 7.67 15.19 -12.43
CA HIS A 172 8.10 14.14 -11.51
C HIS A 172 7.08 12.98 -11.52
N PRO A 173 7.41 11.79 -11.00
CA PRO A 173 6.45 10.72 -10.80
C PRO A 173 5.20 11.16 -10.03
N PRO A 174 4.01 10.58 -10.27
CA PRO A 174 2.83 10.87 -9.48
C PRO A 174 3.07 10.55 -8.00
N LEU A 175 2.56 11.45 -7.12
CA LEU A 175 2.81 11.44 -5.69
C LEU A 175 1.63 10.84 -4.93
N TYR A 176 1.93 10.01 -3.93
CA TYR A 176 0.95 9.37 -3.06
C TYR A 176 1.37 9.46 -1.59
N MET A 177 0.45 9.21 -0.68
CA MET A 177 0.78 9.00 0.73
C MET A 177 -0.10 7.91 1.36
N ALA A 178 0.43 7.26 2.39
CA ALA A 178 -0.34 6.29 3.18
C ALA A 178 -1.36 7.02 4.07
N CYS A 179 -2.63 6.61 3.97
CA CYS A 179 -3.75 7.23 4.65
C CYS A 179 -4.52 6.18 5.45
N THR A 180 -4.17 6.00 6.72
CA THR A 180 -4.88 5.11 7.65
C THR A 180 -5.97 5.82 8.44
N ARG A 181 -5.85 7.16 8.60
CA ARG A 181 -6.73 8.01 9.41
C ARG A 181 -7.29 9.16 8.59
N ALA A 182 -8.34 9.81 9.08
CA ALA A 182 -9.00 10.91 8.39
C ALA A 182 -8.16 12.17 8.27
N ASP A 183 -7.31 12.46 9.28
CA ASP A 183 -6.36 13.56 9.20
C ASP A 183 -5.38 13.39 8.04
N ALA A 184 -4.91 12.17 7.80
CA ALA A 184 -4.06 11.83 6.67
C ALA A 184 -4.79 11.98 5.32
N LEU A 185 -6.07 11.56 5.25
CA LEU A 185 -6.91 11.74 4.05
C LEU A 185 -7.15 13.21 3.75
N THR A 186 -7.46 14.01 4.78
CA THR A 186 -7.61 15.46 4.66
C THR A 186 -6.31 16.10 4.18
N THR A 187 -5.18 15.69 4.73
CA THR A 187 -3.85 16.15 4.33
C THR A 187 -3.53 15.78 2.88
N ALA A 188 -3.78 14.54 2.47
CA ALA A 188 -3.54 14.09 1.10
C ALA A 188 -4.35 14.91 0.09
N GLY A 189 -5.66 15.07 0.33
CA GLY A 189 -6.54 15.87 -0.53
C GLY A 189 -6.11 17.33 -0.62
N ALA A 190 -5.86 17.98 0.53
CA ALA A 190 -5.43 19.39 0.59
C ALA A 190 -4.08 19.65 -0.09
N ARG A 191 -3.16 18.67 -0.04
CA ARG A 191 -1.83 18.75 -0.66
C ARG A 191 -1.79 18.30 -2.12
N GLY A 192 -2.90 17.85 -2.70
CA GLY A 192 -2.96 17.40 -4.08
C GLY A 192 -2.23 16.08 -4.34
N ILE A 193 -2.21 15.16 -3.36
CA ILE A 193 -1.51 13.87 -3.37
C ILE A 193 -2.52 12.73 -3.41
N GLY A 194 -2.22 11.64 -4.10
CA GLY A 194 -3.03 10.41 -4.10
C GLY A 194 -3.01 9.71 -2.73
N ALA A 195 -4.11 9.08 -2.37
CA ALA A 195 -4.29 8.38 -1.10
C ALA A 195 -4.15 6.86 -1.29
N LEU A 196 -3.25 6.22 -0.55
CA LEU A 196 -3.16 4.77 -0.38
C LEU A 196 -3.84 4.42 0.94
N VAL A 197 -4.96 3.70 0.87
CA VAL A 197 -5.90 3.57 1.99
C VAL A 197 -6.02 2.13 2.45
N LEU A 198 -5.93 1.89 3.76
CA LEU A 198 -6.30 0.61 4.34
C LEU A 198 -7.82 0.40 4.23
N GLY A 199 -8.23 -0.69 3.57
CA GLY A 199 -9.63 -1.01 3.28
C GLY A 199 -10.18 -2.19 4.10
N PHE A 200 -9.74 -2.37 5.34
CA PHE A 200 -10.11 -3.54 6.15
C PHE A 200 -11.57 -3.61 6.58
N ALA A 201 -12.24 -2.47 6.68
CA ALA A 201 -13.61 -2.40 7.13
C ALA A 201 -14.66 -2.45 5.98
N GLY A 202 -14.20 -2.70 4.75
CA GLY A 202 -15.06 -2.93 3.61
C GLY A 202 -15.50 -1.68 2.84
N PRO A 203 -16.49 -1.83 1.92
CA PRO A 203 -16.90 -0.76 1.02
C PRO A 203 -17.44 0.50 1.70
N ASP A 204 -18.17 0.38 2.81
CA ASP A 204 -18.72 1.55 3.52
C ASP A 204 -17.64 2.40 4.16
N ASP A 205 -16.57 1.77 4.68
CA ASP A 205 -15.39 2.46 5.16
C ASP A 205 -14.67 3.19 4.02
N ILE A 206 -14.52 2.55 2.86
CA ILE A 206 -13.93 3.18 1.68
C ILE A 206 -14.80 4.36 1.21
N ALA A 207 -16.13 4.26 1.21
CA ALA A 207 -17.01 5.37 0.85
C ALA A 207 -16.84 6.57 1.80
N SER A 208 -16.75 6.32 3.11
CA SER A 208 -16.51 7.35 4.11
C SER A 208 -15.14 8.03 3.93
N LYS A 209 -14.10 7.25 3.72
CA LYS A 209 -12.73 7.73 3.46
C LYS A 209 -12.64 8.51 2.15
N ASN A 210 -13.29 8.03 1.10
CA ASN A 210 -13.38 8.72 -0.18
C ASN A 210 -14.06 10.09 -0.04
N ALA A 211 -15.17 10.17 0.71
CA ALA A 211 -15.86 11.44 0.94
C ALA A 211 -14.95 12.49 1.63
N ILE A 212 -14.17 12.07 2.65
CA ILE A 212 -13.21 12.96 3.33
C ILE A 212 -12.12 13.42 2.35
N TYR A 213 -11.52 12.50 1.61
CA TYR A 213 -10.45 12.79 0.66
C TYR A 213 -10.92 13.76 -0.44
N ARG A 214 -12.08 13.47 -1.09
CA ARG A 214 -12.61 14.30 -2.17
C ARG A 214 -13.07 15.69 -1.69
N ALA A 215 -13.61 15.81 -0.48
CA ALA A 215 -13.95 17.11 0.10
C ALA A 215 -12.69 17.98 0.33
N ALA A 216 -11.62 17.39 0.88
CA ALA A 216 -10.34 18.07 1.04
C ALA A 216 -9.70 18.45 -0.31
N TRP A 217 -9.77 17.52 -1.28
CA TRP A 217 -9.29 17.77 -2.65
C TRP A 217 -10.02 18.97 -3.31
N ALA A 218 -11.34 19.01 -3.20
CA ALA A 218 -12.15 20.08 -3.78
C ALA A 218 -11.86 21.46 -3.16
N SER A 219 -11.46 21.48 -1.89
CA SER A 219 -11.14 22.72 -1.14
C SER A 219 -9.64 23.05 -1.10
N ARG A 220 -8.78 22.30 -1.82
CA ARG A 220 -7.31 22.51 -1.79
C ARG A 220 -6.93 23.87 -2.31
N ARG A 221 -5.88 24.44 -1.74
CA ARG A 221 -5.29 25.71 -2.14
C ARG A 221 -3.97 25.43 -2.87
N ALA A 222 -3.64 26.25 -3.87
CA ALA A 222 -2.42 26.10 -4.64
C ALA A 222 -1.14 26.19 -3.79
N GLU A 223 -1.17 27.00 -2.74
CA GLU A 223 -0.05 27.19 -1.80
C GLU A 223 0.26 25.97 -0.94
N ASP A 224 -0.74 25.10 -0.70
CA ASP A 224 -0.59 23.88 0.10
C ASP A 224 -0.16 22.66 -0.75
N GLN A 225 -0.13 22.82 -2.08
CA GLN A 225 0.18 21.72 -2.99
C GLN A 225 1.61 21.22 -2.80
N VAL A 226 1.75 19.91 -2.67
CA VAL A 226 3.04 19.22 -2.73
C VAL A 226 3.33 18.80 -4.16
N GLY A 227 4.56 19.13 -4.62
CA GLY A 227 4.95 18.88 -6.01
C GLY A 227 4.36 19.84 -7.03
N PHE A 228 4.55 19.54 -8.29
CA PHE A 228 4.27 20.40 -9.43
C PHE A 228 3.10 19.90 -10.29
N ARG A 229 2.64 18.67 -10.02
CA ARG A 229 1.49 18.05 -10.65
C ARG A 229 0.62 17.36 -9.60
N PRO A 230 -0.65 17.74 -9.43
CA PRO A 230 -1.53 17.06 -8.49
C PRO A 230 -1.90 15.64 -9.00
N THR A 231 -2.12 14.72 -8.08
CA THR A 231 -2.52 13.33 -8.33
C THR A 231 -3.82 13.04 -7.58
N GLU A 232 -4.97 13.14 -8.26
CA GLU A 232 -6.26 12.77 -7.68
C GLU A 232 -6.48 11.28 -7.82
N HIS A 233 -6.29 10.55 -6.73
CA HIS A 233 -6.36 9.09 -6.76
C HIS A 233 -6.59 8.50 -5.36
N LEU A 234 -7.50 7.54 -5.26
CA LEU A 234 -7.72 6.76 -4.05
C LEU A 234 -7.55 5.27 -4.36
N ALA A 235 -6.51 4.67 -3.79
CA ALA A 235 -6.24 3.24 -3.90
C ALA A 235 -6.65 2.54 -2.61
N ALA A 236 -7.51 1.52 -2.71
CA ALA A 236 -8.05 0.78 -1.58
C ALA A 236 -7.39 -0.59 -1.42
N LEU A 237 -6.78 -0.84 -0.25
CA LEU A 237 -6.22 -2.14 0.09
C LEU A 237 -7.35 -3.18 0.18
N CYS A 238 -7.17 -4.29 -0.50
CA CYS A 238 -8.10 -5.40 -0.56
C CYS A 238 -7.38 -6.74 -0.33
N PRO A 239 -7.35 -7.27 0.89
CA PRO A 239 -6.93 -8.64 1.12
C PRO A 239 -7.84 -9.62 0.35
N ALA A 240 -7.24 -10.52 -0.40
CA ALA A 240 -8.01 -11.43 -1.25
C ALA A 240 -7.29 -12.75 -1.52
N LEU A 241 -8.06 -13.78 -1.81
CA LEU A 241 -7.58 -15.04 -2.40
C LEU A 241 -8.68 -15.61 -3.29
N VAL A 242 -8.38 -15.77 -4.58
CA VAL A 242 -9.36 -16.12 -5.62
C VAL A 242 -8.97 -17.44 -6.28
N LEU A 243 -9.64 -18.51 -5.88
CA LEU A 243 -9.42 -19.86 -6.37
C LEU A 243 -10.69 -20.41 -7.03
N ASP A 244 -10.57 -21.50 -7.75
CA ASP A 244 -11.74 -22.22 -8.32
C ASP A 244 -12.59 -22.84 -7.21
N ASP A 245 -11.94 -23.30 -6.14
CA ASP A 245 -12.59 -23.83 -4.93
C ASP A 245 -12.79 -22.72 -3.89
N ARG A 246 -14.05 -22.35 -3.70
CA ARG A 246 -14.46 -21.28 -2.76
C ARG A 246 -14.07 -21.56 -1.32
N GLU A 247 -14.31 -22.80 -0.84
CA GLU A 247 -14.03 -23.14 0.55
C GLU A 247 -12.53 -23.19 0.83
N LYS A 248 -11.75 -23.69 -0.11
CA LYS A 248 -10.29 -23.64 -0.05
C LYS A 248 -9.79 -22.20 -0.03
N ALA A 249 -10.33 -21.33 -0.89
CA ALA A 249 -9.99 -19.91 -0.92
C ALA A 249 -10.28 -19.22 0.42
N ARG A 250 -11.46 -19.44 0.98
CA ARG A 250 -11.84 -18.90 2.28
C ARG A 250 -10.91 -19.40 3.41
N LYS A 251 -10.70 -20.71 3.51
CA LYS A 251 -9.87 -21.30 4.56
C LYS A 251 -8.45 -20.72 4.54
N ILE A 252 -7.81 -20.70 3.38
CA ILE A 252 -6.42 -20.25 3.22
C ILE A 252 -6.33 -18.73 3.34
N GLY A 253 -7.21 -17.99 2.67
CA GLY A 253 -7.19 -16.54 2.63
C GLY A 253 -7.47 -15.90 4.00
N LEU A 254 -8.49 -16.39 4.71
CA LEU A 254 -8.81 -15.90 6.06
C LEU A 254 -7.69 -16.22 7.06
N ARG A 255 -7.03 -17.38 6.95
CA ARG A 255 -5.85 -17.69 7.75
C ARG A 255 -4.71 -16.70 7.50
N GLY A 256 -4.45 -16.38 6.24
CA GLY A 256 -3.45 -15.38 5.85
C GLY A 256 -3.80 -13.99 6.39
N GLN A 257 -5.03 -13.54 6.21
CA GLN A 257 -5.48 -12.25 6.72
C GLN A 257 -5.42 -12.17 8.25
N ARG A 258 -5.79 -13.26 8.94
CA ARG A 258 -5.66 -13.35 10.40
C ARG A 258 -4.21 -13.15 10.83
N PHE A 259 -3.25 -13.86 10.22
CA PHE A 259 -1.83 -13.68 10.48
C PHE A 259 -1.37 -12.24 10.26
N PHE A 260 -1.85 -11.59 9.21
CA PHE A 260 -1.56 -10.19 8.93
C PHE A 260 -2.08 -9.26 10.03
N VAL A 261 -3.35 -9.44 10.46
CA VAL A 261 -3.97 -8.61 11.51
C VAL A 261 -3.33 -8.85 12.88
N GLU A 262 -3.03 -10.10 13.23
CA GLU A 262 -2.28 -10.45 14.45
C GLU A 262 -0.88 -9.82 14.45
N SER A 263 -0.20 -9.77 13.30
CA SER A 263 1.10 -9.10 13.14
C SER A 263 1.00 -7.60 13.40
N LEU A 264 -0.05 -6.94 12.91
CA LEU A 264 -0.34 -5.54 13.23
C LEU A 264 -0.59 -5.37 14.74
N GLY A 265 -1.43 -6.21 15.33
CA GLY A 265 -1.70 -6.18 16.78
C GLY A 265 -0.42 -6.34 17.61
N TYR A 266 0.47 -7.23 17.21
CA TYR A 266 1.76 -7.43 17.89
C TYR A 266 2.66 -6.18 17.84
N TRP A 267 2.87 -5.63 16.65
CA TRP A 267 3.82 -4.52 16.46
C TRP A 267 3.28 -3.14 16.85
N TYR A 268 1.98 -2.92 16.69
CA TYR A 268 1.36 -1.60 16.97
C TYR A 268 0.74 -1.52 18.35
N GLN A 269 0.30 -2.65 18.94
CA GLN A 269 -0.44 -2.67 20.20
C GLN A 269 0.26 -3.46 21.32
N GLY A 270 1.40 -4.13 21.04
CA GLY A 270 2.07 -5.01 21.99
C GLY A 270 1.29 -6.30 22.30
N GLY A 271 0.46 -6.74 21.36
CA GLY A 271 -0.29 -7.99 21.44
C GLY A 271 0.58 -9.26 21.37
N PRO A 272 -0.02 -10.45 21.38
CA PRO A 272 0.70 -11.71 21.21
C PRO A 272 1.30 -11.82 19.80
N LYS A 273 2.34 -12.65 19.66
CA LYS A 273 2.91 -12.96 18.34
C LYS A 273 1.88 -13.67 17.47
N PRO A 274 1.88 -13.39 16.15
CA PRO A 274 0.95 -14.04 15.23
C PRO A 274 1.16 -15.55 15.20
N THR A 275 0.08 -16.28 15.04
CA THR A 275 0.06 -17.76 15.03
C THR A 275 -0.47 -18.29 13.69
N VAL A 276 -0.16 -19.56 13.39
CA VAL A 276 -0.70 -20.26 12.23
C VAL A 276 -1.33 -21.55 12.70
N GLU A 277 -2.63 -21.47 12.99
CA GLU A 277 -3.44 -22.61 13.40
C GLU A 277 -4.27 -23.13 12.23
N ASP A 278 -4.43 -24.43 12.10
CA ASP A 278 -5.28 -25.04 11.07
C ASP A 278 -6.73 -25.14 11.56
N LEU A 279 -7.43 -24.00 11.48
CA LEU A 279 -8.84 -23.87 11.81
C LEU A 279 -9.71 -23.90 10.55
N SER A 280 -11.01 -24.17 10.73
CA SER A 280 -12.01 -24.03 9.64
C SER A 280 -12.13 -22.56 9.17
N GLY A 281 -12.70 -22.34 7.98
CA GLY A 281 -12.95 -20.99 7.47
C GLY A 281 -13.83 -20.15 8.41
N ASP A 282 -14.83 -20.76 9.03
CA ASP A 282 -15.76 -20.06 9.93
C ASP A 282 -15.10 -19.71 11.28
N GLU A 283 -14.27 -20.61 11.84
CA GLU A 283 -13.48 -20.31 13.06
C GLU A 283 -12.47 -19.19 12.78
N GLN A 284 -11.76 -19.22 11.65
CA GLN A 284 -10.85 -18.15 11.23
C GLN A 284 -11.59 -16.81 11.10
N ALA A 285 -12.78 -16.81 10.48
CA ALA A 285 -13.59 -15.62 10.30
C ALA A 285 -14.04 -15.03 11.66
N ALA A 286 -14.48 -15.87 12.59
CA ALA A 286 -14.94 -15.43 13.91
C ALA A 286 -13.81 -14.76 14.73
N ILE A 287 -12.61 -15.35 14.74
CA ILE A 287 -11.44 -14.78 15.41
C ILE A 287 -11.02 -13.47 14.73
N LEU A 288 -10.90 -13.46 13.41
CA LEU A 288 -10.51 -12.30 12.64
C LEU A 288 -11.46 -11.11 12.86
N GLN A 289 -12.75 -11.36 13.01
CA GLN A 289 -13.74 -10.31 13.29
C GLN A 289 -13.41 -9.55 14.59
N GLN A 290 -13.04 -10.26 15.64
CA GLN A 290 -12.69 -9.66 16.94
C GLN A 290 -11.37 -8.89 16.84
N GLU A 291 -10.36 -9.46 16.22
CA GLU A 291 -9.03 -8.86 16.09
C GLU A 291 -9.03 -7.63 15.18
N LYS A 292 -9.75 -7.66 14.08
CA LYS A 292 -9.92 -6.49 13.21
C LYS A 292 -10.56 -5.33 13.93
N ALA A 293 -11.61 -5.57 14.71
CA ALA A 293 -12.26 -4.50 15.45
C ALA A 293 -11.27 -3.79 16.39
N ALA A 294 -10.39 -4.55 17.07
CA ALA A 294 -9.37 -3.99 17.94
C ALA A 294 -8.31 -3.19 17.17
N VAL A 295 -7.79 -3.73 16.05
CA VAL A 295 -6.78 -3.04 15.22
C VAL A 295 -7.36 -1.79 14.57
N VAL A 296 -8.56 -1.86 14.01
CA VAL A 296 -9.24 -0.71 13.42
C VAL A 296 -9.51 0.37 14.47
N ALA A 297 -9.95 0.01 15.68
CA ALA A 297 -10.14 0.95 16.78
C ALA A 297 -8.83 1.66 17.14
N TYR A 298 -7.72 0.93 17.26
CA TYR A 298 -6.41 1.49 17.54
C TYR A 298 -5.91 2.44 16.42
N LEU A 299 -6.00 2.03 15.16
CA LEU A 299 -5.58 2.85 14.03
C LEU A 299 -6.45 4.10 13.83
N SER A 300 -7.66 4.09 14.41
CA SER A 300 -8.62 5.20 14.34
C SER A 300 -8.58 6.13 15.55
N GLU A 301 -7.64 5.99 16.46
CA GLU A 301 -7.61 6.55 17.84
C GLU A 301 -7.95 8.04 18.02
N GLU A 302 -8.40 8.75 17.00
CA GLU A 302 -9.06 10.03 17.18
C GLU A 302 -10.34 10.15 16.35
N LYS A 303 -11.49 9.92 17.02
CA LYS A 303 -12.81 10.55 16.79
C LYS A 303 -13.45 10.45 15.39
N ILE A 304 -13.07 9.55 14.53
CA ILE A 304 -13.99 9.08 13.54
C ILE A 304 -14.60 7.81 14.10
N SER A 305 -15.85 7.90 14.44
CA SER A 305 -16.72 6.76 14.55
C SER A 305 -16.66 5.98 13.24
N ILE A 306 -15.67 5.10 13.11
CA ILE A 306 -15.85 3.92 12.30
C ILE A 306 -16.90 3.19 13.09
N GLY A 307 -18.16 3.36 12.67
CA GLY A 307 -19.29 2.97 13.48
C GLY A 307 -19.11 1.53 13.92
N THR A 308 -19.06 1.31 15.23
CA THR A 308 -19.23 0.01 15.86
C THR A 308 -20.58 -0.62 15.48
N GLU A 309 -21.41 0.08 14.73
CA GLU A 309 -22.66 -0.36 14.13
C GLU A 309 -22.46 -1.21 12.85
N HIS A 310 -21.22 -1.30 12.31
CA HIS A 310 -20.93 -2.05 11.09
C HIS A 310 -20.46 -3.48 11.37
N THR A 311 -21.16 -4.20 12.23
CA THR A 311 -20.97 -5.65 12.40
C THR A 311 -21.27 -6.43 11.11
N GLY A 312 -22.00 -5.87 10.15
CA GLY A 312 -22.22 -6.41 8.82
C GLY A 312 -21.01 -6.32 7.87
N ALA A 313 -20.11 -5.35 8.06
CA ALA A 313 -18.94 -5.16 7.19
C ALA A 313 -17.95 -6.34 7.20
N TYR A 314 -17.95 -7.14 8.26
CA TYR A 314 -17.05 -8.30 8.36
C TYR A 314 -17.49 -9.50 7.53
N GLU A 315 -18.78 -9.69 7.33
CA GLU A 315 -19.28 -10.72 6.41
C GLU A 315 -18.90 -10.39 4.96
N GLU A 316 -18.83 -9.11 4.63
CA GLU A 316 -18.50 -8.63 3.28
C GLU A 316 -17.03 -8.79 2.90
N VAL A 317 -16.11 -8.59 3.85
CA VAL A 317 -14.67 -8.85 3.63
C VAL A 317 -14.41 -10.29 3.23
N GLN A 318 -15.28 -11.23 3.61
CA GLN A 318 -15.20 -12.62 3.21
C GLN A 318 -15.48 -12.84 1.72
N ASP A 319 -16.14 -11.91 1.04
CA ASP A 319 -16.43 -12.01 -0.39
C ASP A 319 -15.19 -11.83 -1.30
N ALA A 320 -14.11 -11.21 -0.79
CA ALA A 320 -12.82 -11.18 -1.48
C ALA A 320 -12.07 -12.55 -1.44
N TYR A 321 -12.57 -13.50 -0.65
CA TYR A 321 -12.06 -14.86 -0.56
C TYR A 321 -13.07 -15.83 -1.15
N GLY A 322 -12.82 -16.28 -2.37
CA GLY A 322 -13.75 -17.18 -3.06
C GLY A 322 -13.40 -17.39 -4.50
N THR A 323 -14.43 -17.55 -5.32
CA THR A 323 -14.30 -17.68 -6.78
C THR A 323 -14.13 -16.32 -7.46
N PRO A 324 -13.76 -16.28 -8.77
CA PRO A 324 -13.73 -15.03 -9.53
C PRO A 324 -15.06 -14.24 -9.48
N LYS A 325 -16.21 -14.90 -9.40
CA LYS A 325 -17.52 -14.25 -9.29
C LYS A 325 -17.69 -13.54 -7.93
N ASP A 326 -17.19 -14.15 -6.86
CA ASP A 326 -17.21 -13.53 -5.53
C ASP A 326 -16.33 -12.29 -5.50
N CYS A 327 -15.14 -12.38 -6.07
CA CYS A 327 -14.21 -11.25 -6.20
C CYS A 327 -14.80 -10.09 -7.02
N ILE A 328 -15.42 -10.38 -8.17
CA ILE A 328 -16.07 -9.36 -9.01
C ILE A 328 -17.13 -8.60 -8.21
N ARG A 329 -18.00 -9.29 -7.48
CA ARG A 329 -19.05 -8.65 -6.66
C ARG A 329 -18.44 -7.71 -5.62
N TYR A 330 -17.40 -8.14 -4.92
CA TYR A 330 -16.75 -7.35 -3.88
C TYR A 330 -16.01 -6.15 -4.46
N VAL A 331 -15.22 -6.36 -5.50
CA VAL A 331 -14.48 -5.30 -6.21
C VAL A 331 -15.42 -4.25 -6.79
N GLN A 332 -16.58 -4.66 -7.34
CA GLN A 332 -17.59 -3.71 -7.82
C GLN A 332 -18.03 -2.75 -6.72
N ARG A 333 -18.30 -3.26 -5.52
CA ARG A 333 -18.70 -2.43 -4.38
C ARG A 333 -17.61 -1.47 -3.93
N LEU A 334 -16.31 -1.86 -4.01
CA LEU A 334 -15.21 -0.96 -3.73
C LEU A 334 -15.11 0.18 -4.77
N PHE A 335 -15.33 -0.11 -6.04
CA PHE A 335 -15.40 0.92 -7.07
C PHE A 335 -16.63 1.81 -6.91
N ASP A 336 -17.78 1.26 -6.58
CA ASP A 336 -19.02 2.02 -6.29
C ASP A 336 -18.82 2.94 -5.06
N ALA A 337 -17.97 2.53 -4.09
CA ALA A 337 -17.56 3.33 -2.95
C ALA A 337 -16.54 4.44 -3.30
N GLY A 338 -16.08 4.49 -4.54
CA GLY A 338 -15.22 5.56 -5.07
C GLY A 338 -13.72 5.26 -5.08
N ALA A 339 -13.31 4.00 -4.95
CA ALA A 339 -11.93 3.61 -5.21
C ALA A 339 -11.58 3.80 -6.70
N ASP A 340 -10.40 4.34 -6.99
CA ASP A 340 -9.85 4.43 -8.34
C ASP A 340 -8.99 3.21 -8.68
N GLU A 341 -8.44 2.58 -7.63
CA GLU A 341 -7.53 1.44 -7.72
C GLU A 341 -7.76 0.45 -6.59
N ILE A 342 -7.70 -0.83 -6.91
CA ILE A 342 -7.72 -1.91 -5.93
C ILE A 342 -6.28 -2.39 -5.72
N LEU A 343 -5.80 -2.25 -4.47
CA LEU A 343 -4.51 -2.78 -4.03
C LEU A 343 -4.72 -4.17 -3.43
N PHE A 344 -4.57 -5.20 -4.21
CA PHE A 344 -4.69 -6.55 -3.70
C PHE A 344 -3.53 -6.93 -2.80
N LEU A 345 -3.83 -7.49 -1.63
CA LEU A 345 -2.88 -8.08 -0.72
C LEU A 345 -3.10 -9.61 -0.72
N PHE A 346 -2.26 -10.34 -1.44
CA PHE A 346 -2.30 -11.80 -1.55
C PHE A 346 -1.26 -12.48 -0.67
N GLN A 347 -0.07 -11.87 -0.59
CA GLN A 347 1.07 -12.40 0.14
C GLN A 347 0.93 -12.05 1.63
N MET A 348 0.17 -12.87 2.33
CA MET A 348 -0.10 -12.76 3.76
C MET A 348 0.41 -14.03 4.46
N GLY A 349 1.52 -13.90 5.16
CA GLY A 349 2.18 -14.92 5.98
C GLY A 349 2.08 -16.38 5.53
N ALA A 350 0.96 -17.00 5.86
CA ALA A 350 0.75 -18.45 5.65
C ALA A 350 0.08 -18.82 4.32
N VAL A 351 -0.18 -17.85 3.43
CA VAL A 351 -0.77 -18.15 2.10
C VAL A 351 0.30 -18.79 1.20
N PRO A 352 0.07 -20.02 0.68
CA PRO A 352 1.04 -20.70 -0.19
C PRO A 352 1.25 -19.97 -1.52
N HIS A 353 2.47 -20.01 -2.03
CA HIS A 353 2.85 -19.41 -3.32
C HIS A 353 1.94 -19.85 -4.48
N GLU A 354 1.65 -21.14 -4.59
CA GLU A 354 0.80 -21.70 -5.65
C GLU A 354 -0.62 -21.13 -5.62
N ALA A 355 -1.17 -20.90 -4.42
CA ALA A 355 -2.49 -20.28 -4.26
C ALA A 355 -2.48 -18.81 -4.68
N ILE A 356 -1.38 -18.11 -4.43
CA ILE A 356 -1.20 -16.73 -4.92
C ILE A 356 -1.09 -16.72 -6.45
N MET A 357 -0.32 -17.62 -7.03
CA MET A 357 -0.17 -17.74 -8.49
C MET A 357 -1.50 -18.10 -9.19
N GLU A 358 -2.32 -18.97 -8.59
CA GLU A 358 -3.68 -19.27 -9.06
C GLU A 358 -4.57 -18.02 -8.96
N THR A 359 -4.50 -17.29 -7.85
CA THR A 359 -5.25 -16.04 -7.64
C THR A 359 -4.90 -14.99 -8.69
N ILE A 360 -3.62 -14.78 -8.98
CA ILE A 360 -3.18 -13.82 -10.02
C ILE A 360 -3.74 -14.19 -11.39
N ARG A 361 -3.70 -15.50 -11.76
CA ARG A 361 -4.29 -15.97 -13.01
C ARG A 361 -5.81 -15.77 -13.05
N ASN A 362 -6.51 -16.13 -11.98
CA ASN A 362 -7.96 -16.00 -11.91
C ASN A 362 -8.42 -14.52 -11.99
N ILE A 363 -7.72 -13.62 -11.31
CA ILE A 363 -8.01 -12.19 -11.40
C ILE A 363 -7.70 -11.66 -12.80
N GLY A 364 -6.55 -12.00 -13.38
CA GLY A 364 -6.16 -11.56 -14.72
C GLY A 364 -7.07 -12.11 -15.84
N THR A 365 -7.58 -13.32 -15.67
CA THR A 365 -8.43 -13.96 -16.68
C THR A 365 -9.89 -13.54 -16.58
N HIS A 366 -10.42 -13.31 -15.37
CA HIS A 366 -11.85 -13.15 -15.15
C HIS A 366 -12.25 -11.79 -14.57
N VAL A 367 -11.46 -11.25 -13.63
CA VAL A 367 -11.83 -10.03 -12.89
C VAL A 367 -11.45 -8.78 -13.69
N ILE A 368 -10.18 -8.63 -14.04
CA ILE A 368 -9.68 -7.45 -14.77
C ILE A 368 -10.40 -7.25 -16.11
N PRO A 369 -10.59 -8.27 -16.96
CA PRO A 369 -11.31 -8.11 -18.22
C PRO A 369 -12.77 -7.70 -18.05
N HIS A 370 -13.45 -8.21 -17.00
CA HIS A 370 -14.83 -7.84 -16.69
C HIS A 370 -14.97 -6.32 -16.50
N PHE A 371 -14.12 -5.72 -15.67
CA PHE A 371 -14.18 -4.28 -15.40
C PHE A 371 -13.68 -3.42 -16.55
N ARG A 372 -12.70 -3.89 -17.33
CA ARG A 372 -12.23 -3.18 -18.53
C ARG A 372 -13.30 -3.12 -19.60
N ALA A 373 -14.02 -4.21 -19.83
CA ALA A 373 -15.15 -4.24 -20.77
C ALA A 373 -16.28 -3.29 -20.35
N GLN A 374 -16.59 -3.20 -19.05
CA GLN A 374 -17.58 -2.23 -18.54
C GLN A 374 -17.14 -0.79 -18.77
N ALA A 375 -15.86 -0.46 -18.54
CA ALA A 375 -15.34 0.87 -18.75
C ALA A 375 -15.38 1.29 -20.24
N GLU A 376 -15.12 0.37 -21.17
CA GLU A 376 -15.22 0.61 -22.61
C GLU A 376 -16.66 0.87 -23.04
N LEU A 377 -17.64 0.13 -22.50
CA LEU A 377 -19.06 0.33 -22.77
C LEU A 377 -19.57 1.68 -22.23
N ALA A 378 -19.08 2.11 -21.06
CA ALA A 378 -19.46 3.39 -20.45
C ALA A 378 -18.85 4.61 -21.16
N ALA A 379 -17.80 4.43 -21.97
CA ALA A 379 -17.13 5.47 -22.74
C ALA A 379 -17.74 5.67 -24.14
N GLN A 380 -18.61 4.75 -24.60
CA GLN A 380 -19.37 4.82 -25.85
C GLN A 380 -20.69 5.56 -25.67
#